data_7ef83cc8e0221840c6d29e56a4ebe1b9
#
_entry.id   7ef83cc8e0221840c6d29e56a4ebe1b9
#
_cell.length_a   1.000
_cell.length_b   1.000
_cell.length_c   1.000
_cell.angle_alpha   90.00
_cell.angle_beta   90.00
_cell.angle_gamma   90.00
#
_symmetry.space_group_name_H-M   'P 1'
#
loop_
_entity.id
_entity.type
_entity.pdbx_description
1 polymer ?
#
loop_
_entity_poly.entity_id
_entity_poly.type
_entity_poly.pdbx_seq_one_letter_code
_entity_poly.pdbx_strand_id
1 'polypeptide(L)'
;MARATHFFDQSDSNRYKKKYHLSMEFLDKALNLGLFQVFQVCDLSCSSDYQCPPHQQICLEISYIVSGHGIYERNNVPYEVTPNTVFLVNDHDLHAVRSSKDDPLRYMCLGFSFCKEHPD
;
A
#
# COMPACT_ATOMS: atom_id res chain seq x y z
N MET A 1 -22.14 -2.91 -1.62
CA MET A 1 -20.81 -3.53 -1.64
C MET A 1 -19.81 -2.50 -2.15
N ALA A 2 -18.75 -2.22 -1.42
CA ALA A 2 -17.74 -1.27 -1.85
C ALA A 2 -16.99 -1.80 -3.07
N ARG A 3 -16.82 -0.97 -4.09
CA ARG A 3 -16.00 -1.27 -5.27
C ARG A 3 -14.58 -0.84 -5.01
N ALA A 4 -13.61 -1.66 -5.38
CA ALA A 4 -12.22 -1.21 -5.42
C ALA A 4 -12.02 -0.29 -6.61
N THR A 5 -11.47 0.88 -6.37
CA THR A 5 -11.00 1.76 -7.43
C THR A 5 -9.52 1.49 -7.68
N HIS A 6 -9.15 1.33 -8.94
CA HIS A 6 -7.75 1.19 -9.31
C HIS A 6 -7.08 2.56 -9.24
N PHE A 7 -6.20 2.71 -8.25
CA PHE A 7 -5.45 3.94 -8.06
C PHE A 7 -4.32 4.10 -9.08
N PHE A 8 -3.86 3.00 -9.65
CA PHE A 8 -2.84 3.01 -10.69
C PHE A 8 -3.48 2.79 -12.04
N ASP A 9 -3.19 3.69 -12.98
CA ASP A 9 -3.62 3.53 -14.35
C ASP A 9 -3.10 2.20 -14.90
N GLN A 10 -4.01 1.38 -15.36
CA GLN A 10 -3.68 0.08 -15.94
C GLN A 10 -2.89 0.19 -17.26
N SER A 11 -2.82 1.38 -17.85
CA SER A 11 -2.02 1.62 -19.06
C SER A 11 -0.52 1.38 -18.82
N ASP A 12 -0.05 1.44 -17.58
CA ASP A 12 1.32 1.10 -17.19
C ASP A 12 1.51 -0.37 -16.80
N SER A 13 0.57 -1.23 -17.16
CA SER A 13 0.57 -2.66 -16.78
C SER A 13 1.83 -3.43 -17.17
N ASN A 14 2.59 -2.95 -18.15
CA ASN A 14 3.88 -3.54 -18.54
C ASN A 14 5.02 -3.24 -17.58
N ARG A 15 4.86 -2.20 -16.76
CA ARG A 15 5.90 -1.73 -15.83
C ARG A 15 5.72 -2.28 -14.41
N TYR A 16 4.48 -2.63 -14.04
CA TYR A 16 4.11 -3.04 -12.70
C TYR A 16 3.32 -4.31 -12.75
N LYS A 17 4.00 -5.44 -12.63
CA LYS A 17 3.32 -6.73 -12.50
C LYS A 17 3.02 -6.96 -11.04
N LYS A 18 1.77 -6.99 -10.70
CA LYS A 18 1.29 -7.27 -9.36
C LYS A 18 0.12 -8.24 -9.40
N LYS A 19 0.01 -9.03 -8.37
CA LYS A 19 -1.07 -9.99 -8.21
C LYS A 19 -1.73 -9.76 -6.86
N TYR A 20 -3.02 -9.53 -6.86
CA TYR A 20 -3.79 -9.35 -5.65
C TYR A 20 -4.37 -10.68 -5.18
N HIS A 21 -4.29 -10.91 -3.88
CA HIS A 21 -5.00 -11.98 -3.21
C HIS A 21 -6.37 -11.52 -2.71
N LEU A 22 -6.52 -10.22 -2.50
CA LEU A 22 -7.80 -9.58 -2.25
C LEU A 22 -8.21 -8.78 -3.49
N SER A 23 -9.49 -8.79 -3.78
CA SER A 23 -10.05 -8.07 -4.92
C SER A 23 -10.16 -6.56 -4.68
N MET A 24 -9.88 -6.09 -3.47
CA MET A 24 -10.04 -4.70 -3.07
C MET A 24 -8.68 -4.04 -2.84
N GLU A 25 -8.46 -2.92 -3.48
CA GLU A 25 -7.29 -2.07 -3.26
C GLU A 25 -7.73 -0.75 -2.61
N PHE A 26 -8.48 0.06 -3.34
CA PHE A 26 -9.16 1.23 -2.81
C PHE A 26 -10.66 1.02 -2.78
N LEU A 27 -11.31 1.56 -1.78
CA LEU A 27 -12.75 1.53 -1.64
C LEU A 27 -13.36 2.74 -2.32
N ASP A 28 -14.40 2.57 -3.11
CA ASP A 28 -15.17 3.69 -3.68
C ASP A 28 -15.75 4.57 -2.58
N LYS A 29 -16.04 3.96 -1.46
CA LYS A 29 -16.54 4.64 -0.27
C LYS A 29 -15.81 4.10 0.95
N ALA A 30 -15.26 5.01 1.76
CA ALA A 30 -14.57 4.63 2.98
C ALA A 30 -15.47 3.83 3.93
N LEU A 31 -14.90 2.83 4.58
CA LEU A 31 -15.54 2.13 5.68
C LEU A 31 -15.34 2.92 6.96
N ASN A 32 -16.44 3.36 7.56
CA ASN A 32 -16.40 4.05 8.84
C ASN A 32 -16.44 3.03 9.97
N LEU A 33 -15.36 2.95 10.74
CA LEU A 33 -15.23 2.06 11.89
C LEU A 33 -15.22 2.80 13.22
N GLY A 34 -15.84 3.97 13.28
CA GLY A 34 -15.93 4.81 14.47
C GLY A 34 -14.74 5.75 14.60
N LEU A 35 -13.67 5.31 15.24
CA LEU A 35 -12.47 6.14 15.45
C LEU A 35 -11.66 6.37 14.19
N PHE A 36 -11.80 5.53 13.19
CA PHE A 36 -11.07 5.66 11.92
C PHE A 36 -11.91 5.19 10.73
N GLN A 37 -11.51 5.67 9.57
CA GLN A 37 -12.07 5.28 8.28
C GLN A 37 -11.02 4.53 7.48
N VAL A 38 -11.44 3.43 6.83
CA VAL A 38 -10.58 2.63 5.97
C VAL A 38 -10.86 2.96 4.52
N PHE A 39 -9.82 3.31 3.77
CA PHE A 39 -9.88 3.66 2.35
C PHE A 39 -9.30 2.58 1.45
N GLN A 40 -8.35 1.82 1.95
CA GLN A 40 -7.59 0.85 1.15
C GLN A 40 -7.36 -0.42 1.95
N VAL A 41 -7.56 -1.55 1.30
CA VAL A 41 -7.18 -2.87 1.82
C VAL A 41 -6.61 -3.67 0.67
N CYS A 42 -5.38 -4.17 0.80
CA CYS A 42 -4.81 -5.03 -0.22
C CYS A 42 -3.91 -6.13 0.35
N ASP A 43 -3.83 -7.21 -0.38
CA ASP A 43 -2.86 -8.28 -0.24
C ASP A 43 -2.20 -8.47 -1.60
N LEU A 44 -0.95 -8.08 -1.71
CA LEU A 44 -0.25 -7.93 -2.97
C LEU A 44 0.94 -8.86 -3.06
N SER A 45 0.94 -9.75 -4.06
CA SER A 45 2.14 -10.49 -4.47
C SER A 45 2.80 -9.79 -5.64
N CYS A 46 4.03 -9.36 -5.44
CA CYS A 46 4.79 -8.65 -6.46
C CYS A 46 5.48 -9.63 -7.41
N SER A 47 5.64 -9.22 -8.66
CA SER A 47 6.58 -9.88 -9.55
C SER A 47 8.02 -9.41 -9.28
N SER A 48 9.00 -10.08 -9.89
CA SER A 48 10.42 -9.76 -9.72
C SER A 48 10.81 -8.37 -10.22
N ASP A 49 10.01 -7.78 -11.08
CA ASP A 49 10.23 -6.45 -11.65
C ASP A 49 9.26 -5.39 -11.11
N TYR A 50 8.53 -5.71 -10.05
CA TYR A 50 7.56 -4.78 -9.50
C TYR A 50 8.22 -3.55 -8.90
N GLN A 51 7.74 -2.40 -9.33
CA GLN A 51 8.08 -1.11 -8.76
C GLN A 51 6.82 -0.25 -8.66
N CYS A 52 6.65 0.37 -7.51
CA CYS A 52 5.67 1.42 -7.32
C CYS A 52 6.44 2.74 -7.20
N PRO A 53 6.27 3.68 -8.13
CA PRO A 53 7.03 4.92 -8.13
C PRO A 53 6.68 5.80 -6.92
N PRO A 54 7.54 6.78 -6.59
CA PRO A 54 7.23 7.72 -5.53
C PRO A 54 5.89 8.40 -5.73
N HIS A 55 5.07 8.37 -4.71
CA HIS A 55 3.73 8.97 -4.70
C HIS A 55 3.31 9.33 -3.27
N GLN A 56 2.32 10.18 -3.16
CA GLN A 56 1.67 10.52 -1.90
C GLN A 56 0.26 9.95 -1.89
N GLN A 57 -0.24 9.64 -0.71
CA GLN A 57 -1.62 9.24 -0.49
C GLN A 57 -2.34 10.24 0.42
N ILE A 58 -3.66 10.19 0.39
CA ILE A 58 -4.52 11.06 1.19
C ILE A 58 -4.76 10.52 2.60
N CYS A 59 -4.20 9.38 2.93
CA CYS A 59 -4.42 8.68 4.20
C CYS A 59 -3.12 8.09 4.72
N LEU A 60 -3.15 7.71 5.98
CA LEU A 60 -2.09 6.89 6.56
C LEU A 60 -2.09 5.51 5.90
N GLU A 61 -0.91 4.95 5.70
CA GLU A 61 -0.76 3.59 5.18
C GLU A 61 0.14 2.78 6.08
N ILE A 62 -0.33 1.60 6.47
CA ILE A 62 0.46 0.61 7.18
C ILE A 62 0.61 -0.60 6.27
N SER A 63 1.86 -1.03 6.07
CA SER A 63 2.18 -2.21 5.27
C SER A 63 2.88 -3.25 6.12
N TYR A 64 2.47 -4.50 5.96
CA TYR A 64 3.07 -5.65 6.61
C TYR A 64 3.67 -6.57 5.55
N ILE A 65 4.96 -6.86 5.68
CA ILE A 65 5.69 -7.73 4.76
C ILE A 65 5.46 -9.19 5.18
N VAL A 66 4.76 -9.94 4.33
CA VAL A 66 4.45 -11.35 4.57
C VAL A 66 5.62 -12.24 4.19
N SER A 67 6.20 -11.99 3.01
CA SER A 67 7.32 -12.77 2.48
C SER A 67 8.10 -11.95 1.46
N GLY A 68 9.31 -12.43 1.13
CA GLY A 68 10.17 -11.79 0.17
C GLY A 68 11.01 -10.66 0.74
N HIS A 69 11.69 -9.96 -0.16
CA HIS A 69 12.57 -8.83 0.16
C HIS A 69 12.32 -7.68 -0.79
N GLY A 70 12.65 -6.49 -0.35
CA GLY A 70 12.55 -5.33 -1.21
C GLY A 70 13.08 -4.08 -0.54
N ILE A 71 12.85 -2.95 -1.20
CA ILE A 71 13.17 -1.62 -0.72
C ILE A 71 11.87 -0.83 -0.62
N TYR A 72 11.62 -0.29 0.55
CA TYR A 72 10.58 0.71 0.79
C TYR A 72 11.23 2.06 0.97
N GLU A 73 10.81 3.05 0.20
CA GLU A 73 11.33 4.42 0.34
C GLU A 73 10.27 5.31 0.98
N ARG A 74 10.71 6.11 1.93
CA ARG A 74 9.90 7.16 2.54
C ARG A 74 10.69 8.47 2.51
N ASN A 75 10.13 9.47 1.82
CA ASN A 75 10.75 10.78 1.63
C ASN A 75 12.19 10.66 1.08
N ASN A 76 12.35 9.81 0.06
CA ASN A 76 13.61 9.50 -0.63
C ASN A 76 14.66 8.79 0.24
N VAL A 77 14.29 8.30 1.41
CA VAL A 77 15.16 7.47 2.26
C VAL A 77 14.80 6.00 2.07
N PRO A 78 15.75 5.16 1.58
CA PRO A 78 15.49 3.75 1.38
C PRO A 78 15.60 2.95 2.68
N TYR A 79 14.72 1.97 2.82
CA TYR A 79 14.72 0.99 3.90
C TYR A 79 14.61 -0.40 3.31
N GLU A 80 15.51 -1.28 3.66
CA GLU A 80 15.36 -2.69 3.33
C GLU A 80 14.23 -3.28 4.17
N VAL A 81 13.34 -4.02 3.51
CA VAL A 81 12.23 -4.69 4.18
C VAL A 81 12.31 -6.19 3.95
N THR A 82 12.02 -6.92 5.01
CA THR A 82 12.05 -8.38 5.09
C THR A 82 10.78 -8.89 5.74
N PRO A 83 10.50 -10.20 5.75
CA PRO A 83 9.31 -10.73 6.41
C PRO A 83 9.17 -10.24 7.86
N ASN A 84 7.94 -9.95 8.23
CA ASN A 84 7.54 -9.41 9.53
C ASN A 84 7.93 -7.94 9.77
N THR A 85 8.40 -7.23 8.75
CA THR A 85 8.56 -5.78 8.81
C THR A 85 7.20 -5.12 8.71
N VAL A 86 6.95 -4.14 9.56
CA VAL A 86 5.83 -3.21 9.45
C VAL A 86 6.36 -1.86 9.01
N PHE A 87 5.77 -1.28 7.99
CA PHE A 87 6.17 0.01 7.44
C PHE A 87 4.99 0.97 7.51
N LEU A 88 5.19 2.12 8.13
CA LEU A 88 4.16 3.14 8.30
C LEU A 88 4.50 4.38 7.48
N VAL A 89 3.53 4.85 6.72
CA VAL A 89 3.62 6.06 5.89
C VAL A 89 2.51 7.03 6.29
N ASN A 90 2.87 8.27 6.53
CA ASN A 90 1.90 9.33 6.79
C ASN A 90 1.30 9.85 5.48
N ASP A 91 0.18 10.53 5.59
CA ASP A 91 -0.59 11.06 4.46
C ASP A 91 0.18 12.09 3.59
N HIS A 92 1.21 12.71 4.11
CA HIS A 92 2.06 13.67 3.39
C HIS A 92 3.41 13.09 2.96
N ASP A 93 3.72 11.87 3.38
CA ASP A 93 4.99 11.25 3.02
C ASP A 93 4.99 10.81 1.56
N LEU A 94 6.09 11.09 0.88
CA LEU A 94 6.39 10.51 -0.41
C LEU A 94 6.93 9.10 -0.18
N HIS A 95 6.34 8.08 -0.81
CA HIS A 95 6.78 6.71 -0.65
C HIS A 95 6.82 5.94 -1.96
N ALA A 96 7.68 4.94 -2.01
CA ALA A 96 7.88 4.07 -3.15
C ALA A 96 8.23 2.66 -2.69
N VAL A 97 8.00 1.68 -3.54
CA VAL A 97 8.29 0.28 -3.27
C VAL A 97 9.00 -0.35 -4.47
N ARG A 98 10.05 -1.12 -4.20
CA ARG A 98 10.69 -1.98 -5.19
C ARG A 98 10.81 -3.39 -4.64
N SER A 99 10.33 -4.35 -5.41
CA SER A 99 10.47 -5.77 -5.07
C SER A 99 11.83 -6.31 -5.49
N SER A 100 12.38 -7.22 -4.70
CA SER A 100 13.59 -7.96 -5.09
C SER A 100 13.32 -8.86 -6.29
N LYS A 101 14.28 -8.98 -7.18
CA LYS A 101 14.19 -9.87 -8.34
C LYS A 101 14.22 -11.35 -7.93
N ASP A 102 15.03 -11.69 -6.95
CA ASP A 102 15.28 -13.07 -6.58
C ASP A 102 14.31 -13.59 -5.53
N ASP A 103 13.71 -12.68 -4.77
CA ASP A 103 12.77 -13.01 -3.69
C ASP A 103 11.67 -11.95 -3.62
N PRO A 104 10.70 -12.00 -4.54
CA PRO A 104 9.69 -10.96 -4.67
C PRO A 104 8.83 -10.79 -3.43
N LEU A 105 8.45 -9.55 -3.17
CA LEU A 105 7.63 -9.18 -2.02
C LEU A 105 6.20 -9.70 -2.13
N ARG A 106 5.69 -10.16 -1.01
CA ARG A 106 4.26 -10.18 -0.71
C ARG A 106 4.02 -9.31 0.51
N TYR A 107 3.11 -8.36 0.40
CA TYR A 107 2.76 -7.51 1.52
C TYR A 107 1.27 -7.19 1.54
N MET A 108 0.79 -6.94 2.73
CA MET A 108 -0.57 -6.49 2.98
C MET A 108 -0.52 -5.02 3.34
N CYS A 109 -1.47 -4.24 2.87
CA CYS A 109 -1.54 -2.84 3.28
C CYS A 109 -2.96 -2.40 3.64
N LEU A 110 -3.01 -1.46 4.57
CA LEU A 110 -4.21 -0.82 5.06
C LEU A 110 -4.02 0.69 4.96
N GLY A 111 -4.88 1.35 4.20
CA GLY A 111 -4.95 2.81 4.12
C GLY A 111 -6.11 3.33 4.96
N PHE A 112 -5.85 4.23 5.87
CA PHE A 112 -6.85 4.71 6.82
C PHE A 112 -6.59 6.15 7.28
N SER A 113 -7.62 6.78 7.81
CA SER A 113 -7.51 8.08 8.49
C SER A 113 -8.31 8.04 9.78
N PHE A 114 -7.85 8.79 10.76
CA PHE A 114 -8.63 8.99 11.97
C PHE A 114 -9.82 9.90 11.70
N CYS A 115 -10.97 9.58 12.30
CA CYS A 115 -12.14 10.44 12.21
C CYS A 115 -11.86 11.73 12.98
N LYS A 116 -12.11 12.86 12.30
CA LYS A 116 -11.85 14.19 12.87
C LYS A 116 -12.88 14.67 13.89
N GLU A 117 -13.98 13.96 14.01
CA GLU A 117 -15.05 14.35 14.91
C GLU A 117 -14.91 13.65 16.25
N HIS A 118 -14.24 14.33 17.14
CA HIS A 118 -14.53 14.18 18.54
C HIS A 118 -15.33 15.37 18.95
N PRO A 119 -16.64 15.21 19.14
CA PRO A 119 -17.36 16.21 19.93
C PRO A 119 -16.75 16.14 21.33
N ASP A 120 -16.13 17.19 21.72
CA ASP A 120 -15.73 17.37 23.12
C ASP A 120 -16.95 17.31 24.05
#